data_ecf01b9c5e8b49c6e48743b4e5a60319
#
_entry.id   ecf01b9c5e8b49c6e48743b4e5a60319
#
_cell.length_a   1.000
_cell.length_b   1.000
_cell.length_c   1.000
_cell.angle_alpha   90.00
_cell.angle_beta   90.00
_cell.angle_gamma   90.00
#
_symmetry.space_group_name_H-M   'P 1'
#
loop_
_entity.id
_entity.type
_entity.pdbx_description
1 polymer ?
#
loop_
_entity_poly.entity_id
_entity_poly.type
_entity_poly.pdbx_seq_one_letter_code
_entity_poly.pdbx_strand_id
1 'polypeptide(L)'
;ALGVGSSIAVLIEQALEFRPKVVAVADASLRAEVAAALPFAEVVADLADLVAVADVVVNAVVGFAGLPVTVSTLAAGKRLALANKESLIAAGPVVQPLRRTPGAELVPVDSEHCAVHQCLRSSAHNDREVSRIMLTASGGPFRGRSSSELANVGVDEALAHPTWKMGPKITIDSSTLMNKGLEVIEAHELFGTPYDCIEVVVHPQSVVHSMA
;
A
#
# COMPACT_ATOMS: atom_id res chain seq x y z
N ALA A 1 -2.52 -1.77 18.27
CA ALA A 1 -1.74 -0.56 18.12
C ALA A 1 -2.24 0.25 16.93
N LEU A 2 -2.07 1.57 16.96
CA LEU A 2 -2.36 2.49 15.86
C LEU A 2 -1.17 3.42 15.66
N GLY A 3 -0.91 3.84 14.41
CA GLY A 3 0.19 4.76 14.12
C GLY A 3 -0.12 5.74 13.00
N VAL A 4 0.33 6.99 13.16
CA VAL A 4 0.15 8.05 12.18
C VAL A 4 1.41 8.90 12.03
N GLY A 5 1.57 9.57 10.89
CA GLY A 5 2.55 10.65 10.73
C GLY A 5 2.15 11.87 11.56
N SER A 6 1.11 12.58 11.11
CA SER A 6 0.62 13.84 11.68
C SER A 6 -0.92 13.92 11.82
N SER A 7 -1.68 12.94 11.36
CA SER A 7 -3.15 12.95 11.36
C SER A 7 -3.71 12.60 12.74
N ILE A 8 -3.36 13.36 13.78
CA ILE A 8 -3.69 13.03 15.18
C ILE A 8 -5.17 13.07 15.50
N ALA A 9 -5.97 13.91 14.82
CA ALA A 9 -7.42 13.99 15.08
C ALA A 9 -8.07 12.63 14.78
N VAL A 10 -7.75 12.00 13.64
CA VAL A 10 -8.27 10.68 13.27
C VAL A 10 -7.71 9.59 14.20
N LEU A 11 -6.42 9.69 14.57
CA LEU A 11 -5.81 8.76 15.53
C LEU A 11 -6.54 8.78 16.87
N ILE A 12 -6.83 9.96 17.41
CA ILE A 12 -7.50 10.13 18.71
C ILE A 12 -8.93 9.55 18.65
N GLU A 13 -9.69 9.86 17.59
CA GLU A 13 -11.04 9.31 17.38
C GLU A 13 -11.01 7.77 17.38
N GLN A 14 -10.17 7.18 16.54
CA GLN A 14 -10.01 5.73 16.45
C GLN A 14 -9.49 5.10 17.76
N ALA A 15 -8.55 5.77 18.44
CA ALA A 15 -8.02 5.26 19.69
C ALA A 15 -9.04 5.30 20.84
N LEU A 16 -9.95 6.27 20.86
CA LEU A 16 -11.04 6.30 21.82
C LEU A 16 -12.04 5.15 21.58
N GLU A 17 -12.27 4.78 20.33
CA GLU A 17 -13.14 3.67 19.95
C GLU A 17 -12.49 2.31 20.24
N PHE A 18 -11.28 2.07 19.66
CA PHE A 18 -10.63 0.75 19.69
C PHE A 18 -9.72 0.50 20.88
N ARG A 19 -9.44 1.51 21.69
CA ARG A 19 -8.67 1.43 22.95
C ARG A 19 -7.32 0.70 22.80
N PRO A 20 -6.46 1.07 21.84
CA PRO A 20 -5.15 0.45 21.67
C PRO A 20 -4.27 0.71 22.91
N LYS A 21 -3.41 -0.25 23.27
CA LYS A 21 -2.44 -0.09 24.36
C LYS A 21 -1.28 0.83 23.98
N VAL A 22 -0.91 0.85 22.71
CA VAL A 22 0.21 1.64 22.17
C VAL A 22 -0.25 2.39 20.93
N VAL A 23 0.14 3.65 20.82
CA VAL A 23 -0.02 4.49 19.64
C VAL A 23 1.32 5.10 19.24
N ALA A 24 1.58 5.26 17.94
CA ALA A 24 2.78 5.92 17.45
C ALA A 24 2.45 7.21 16.71
N VAL A 25 3.22 8.26 16.98
CA VAL A 25 3.10 9.56 16.31
C VAL A 25 4.48 10.00 15.84
N ALA A 26 4.69 9.98 14.51
CA ALA A 26 6.00 10.32 13.95
C ALA A 26 6.35 11.80 14.18
N ASP A 27 5.38 12.72 14.07
CA ASP A 27 5.59 14.13 14.35
C ASP A 27 5.77 14.37 15.86
N ALA A 28 7.00 14.72 16.24
CA ALA A 28 7.37 14.94 17.64
C ALA A 28 6.56 16.06 18.31
N SER A 29 6.19 17.10 17.56
CA SER A 29 5.46 18.26 18.09
C SER A 29 4.04 17.93 18.55
N LEU A 30 3.45 16.84 18.03
CA LEU A 30 2.07 16.43 18.29
C LEU A 30 1.93 15.37 19.39
N ARG A 31 3.02 14.78 19.85
CA ARG A 31 2.99 13.65 20.82
C ARG A 31 2.41 14.05 22.18
N ALA A 32 2.73 15.25 22.66
CA ALA A 32 2.22 15.73 23.95
C ALA A 32 0.69 15.90 23.94
N GLU A 33 0.13 16.38 22.84
CA GLU A 33 -1.31 16.52 22.66
C GLU A 33 -1.99 15.13 22.65
N VAL A 34 -1.43 14.18 21.90
CA VAL A 34 -1.96 12.79 21.86
C VAL A 34 -1.87 12.12 23.21
N ALA A 35 -0.76 12.27 23.95
CA ALA A 35 -0.62 11.71 25.29
C ALA A 35 -1.64 12.28 26.28
N ALA A 36 -1.93 13.56 26.19
CA ALA A 36 -2.97 14.19 27.03
C ALA A 36 -4.38 13.69 26.66
N ALA A 37 -4.67 13.47 25.37
CA ALA A 37 -5.95 13.01 24.89
C ALA A 37 -6.19 11.49 25.17
N LEU A 38 -5.10 10.70 25.22
CA LEU A 38 -5.15 9.24 25.36
C LEU A 38 -4.37 8.74 26.59
N PRO A 39 -4.76 9.09 27.82
CA PRO A 39 -4.02 8.75 29.02
C PRO A 39 -3.95 7.22 29.32
N PHE A 40 -4.70 6.42 28.60
CA PHE A 40 -4.72 4.95 28.70
C PHE A 40 -3.75 4.26 27.73
N ALA A 41 -3.15 4.98 26.79
CA ALA A 41 -2.25 4.44 25.77
C ALA A 41 -0.82 4.98 25.94
N GLU A 42 0.15 4.11 25.72
CA GLU A 42 1.55 4.53 25.57
C GLU A 42 1.74 5.22 24.22
N VAL A 43 2.37 6.39 24.22
CA VAL A 43 2.68 7.13 22.98
C VAL A 43 4.16 6.94 22.65
N VAL A 44 4.46 6.23 21.55
CA VAL A 44 5.82 6.00 21.06
C VAL A 44 6.15 6.89 19.86
N ALA A 45 7.43 7.01 19.58
CA ALA A 45 7.94 7.93 18.57
C ALA A 45 7.98 7.33 17.17
N ASP A 46 8.35 6.07 17.05
CA ASP A 46 8.59 5.42 15.78
C ASP A 46 7.42 4.48 15.45
N LEU A 47 6.94 4.57 14.21
CA LEU A 47 5.91 3.66 13.70
C LEU A 47 6.40 2.20 13.71
N ALA A 48 7.68 1.97 13.54
CA ALA A 48 8.29 0.65 13.59
C ALA A 48 8.25 0.02 14.99
N ASP A 49 8.17 0.80 16.06
CA ASP A 49 8.04 0.28 17.43
C ASP A 49 6.74 -0.50 17.64
N LEU A 50 5.69 -0.16 16.87
CA LEU A 50 4.41 -0.88 16.93
C LEU A 50 4.53 -2.35 16.51
N VAL A 51 5.55 -2.70 15.77
CA VAL A 51 5.80 -4.08 15.34
C VAL A 51 5.98 -5.01 16.55
N ALA A 52 6.59 -4.52 17.63
CA ALA A 52 6.85 -5.33 18.82
C ALA A 52 5.56 -5.87 19.45
N VAL A 53 4.48 -5.10 19.41
CA VAL A 53 3.19 -5.39 20.09
C VAL A 53 2.11 -5.94 19.16
N ALA A 54 2.44 -6.29 17.92
CA ALA A 54 1.48 -6.77 16.92
C ALA A 54 1.88 -8.15 16.38
N ASP A 55 0.92 -9.00 16.08
CA ASP A 55 1.11 -10.26 15.35
C ASP A 55 1.00 -10.05 13.84
N VAL A 56 0.15 -9.12 13.43
CA VAL A 56 -0.06 -8.69 12.05
C VAL A 56 0.08 -7.18 11.98
N VAL A 57 0.88 -6.70 11.04
CA VAL A 57 1.08 -5.27 10.82
C VAL A 57 0.49 -4.88 9.47
N VAL A 58 -0.47 -3.94 9.47
CA VAL A 58 -0.96 -3.30 8.26
C VAL A 58 -0.12 -2.04 8.01
N ASN A 59 0.71 -2.07 6.97
CA ASN A 59 1.48 -0.90 6.58
C ASN A 59 0.77 -0.14 5.45
N ALA A 60 0.06 0.93 5.81
CA ALA A 60 -0.63 1.85 4.91
C ALA A 60 -0.01 3.27 4.95
N VAL A 61 1.22 3.40 5.41
CA VAL A 61 1.96 4.66 5.39
C VAL A 61 2.19 5.08 3.93
N VAL A 62 1.95 6.35 3.62
CA VAL A 62 2.11 6.85 2.26
C VAL A 62 3.58 7.13 1.95
N GLY A 63 4.05 6.69 0.78
CA GLY A 63 5.37 6.97 0.27
C GLY A 63 6.50 6.20 0.98
N PHE A 64 7.73 6.66 0.81
CA PHE A 64 8.95 5.98 1.30
C PHE A 64 9.03 5.89 2.85
N ALA A 65 8.29 6.75 3.56
CA ALA A 65 8.21 6.71 5.03
C ALA A 65 7.67 5.38 5.60
N GLY A 66 7.01 4.56 4.78
CA GLY A 66 6.56 3.22 5.16
C GLY A 66 7.66 2.16 5.20
N LEU A 67 8.82 2.39 4.58
CA LEU A 67 9.88 1.39 4.49
C LEU A 67 10.39 0.85 5.85
N PRO A 68 10.64 1.68 6.88
CA PRO A 68 11.06 1.18 8.18
C PRO A 68 10.07 0.18 8.80
N VAL A 69 8.76 0.42 8.65
CA VAL A 69 7.71 -0.49 9.14
C VAL A 69 7.75 -1.82 8.39
N THR A 70 7.90 -1.79 7.05
CA THR A 70 8.04 -2.98 6.21
C THR A 70 9.24 -3.82 6.64
N VAL A 71 10.42 -3.19 6.76
CA VAL A 71 11.67 -3.86 7.14
C VAL A 71 11.57 -4.47 8.53
N SER A 72 11.12 -3.69 9.52
CA SER A 72 11.01 -4.17 10.91
C SER A 72 10.02 -5.31 11.05
N THR A 73 8.89 -5.27 10.32
CA THR A 73 7.88 -6.33 10.38
C THR A 73 8.42 -7.66 9.86
N LEU A 74 9.03 -7.64 8.68
CA LEU A 74 9.59 -8.85 8.07
C LEU A 74 10.82 -9.37 8.83
N ALA A 75 11.70 -8.48 9.31
CA ALA A 75 12.84 -8.85 10.12
C ALA A 75 12.44 -9.49 11.45
N ALA A 76 11.30 -9.09 12.02
CA ALA A 76 10.72 -9.70 13.22
C ALA A 76 9.99 -11.03 12.95
N GLY A 77 9.96 -11.53 11.72
CA GLY A 77 9.26 -12.76 11.36
C GLY A 77 7.74 -12.67 11.50
N LYS A 78 7.18 -11.50 11.28
CA LYS A 78 5.73 -11.26 11.44
C LYS A 78 5.01 -11.12 10.11
N ARG A 79 3.69 -11.23 10.14
CA ARG A 79 2.84 -11.02 8.97
C ARG A 79 2.72 -9.54 8.66
N LEU A 80 3.07 -9.17 7.43
CA LEU A 80 2.94 -7.82 6.88
C LEU A 80 1.79 -7.79 5.86
N ALA A 81 0.73 -7.06 6.15
CA ALA A 81 -0.31 -6.68 5.20
C ALA A 81 0.12 -5.35 4.55
N LEU A 82 0.64 -5.42 3.33
CA LEU A 82 1.31 -4.31 2.66
C LEU A 82 0.38 -3.56 1.72
N ALA A 83 -0.02 -2.35 2.11
CA ALA A 83 -0.66 -1.35 1.24
C ALA A 83 0.35 -0.31 0.72
N ASN A 84 1.51 -0.19 1.38
CA ASN A 84 2.60 0.70 1.00
C ASN A 84 3.46 0.08 -0.11
N LYS A 85 3.08 0.28 -1.36
CA LYS A 85 3.81 -0.24 -2.52
C LYS A 85 5.22 0.33 -2.67
N GLU A 86 5.43 1.55 -2.24
CA GLU A 86 6.69 2.28 -2.37
C GLU A 86 7.85 1.57 -1.66
N SER A 87 7.59 0.83 -0.59
CA SER A 87 8.62 0.03 0.09
C SER A 87 9.23 -1.04 -0.80
N LEU A 88 8.42 -1.76 -1.59
CA LEU A 88 8.91 -2.76 -2.53
C LEU A 88 9.56 -2.13 -3.75
N ILE A 89 8.93 -1.09 -4.30
CA ILE A 89 9.41 -0.44 -5.53
C ILE A 89 10.76 0.22 -5.31
N ALA A 90 10.93 0.95 -4.20
CA ALA A 90 12.16 1.69 -3.92
C ALA A 90 13.25 0.84 -3.26
N ALA A 91 12.90 -0.23 -2.56
CA ALA A 91 13.81 -1.00 -1.73
C ALA A 91 13.65 -2.52 -1.87
N GLY A 92 13.16 -3.02 -3.01
CA GLY A 92 13.01 -4.45 -3.29
C GLY A 92 14.23 -5.27 -2.89
N PRO A 93 15.46 -4.93 -3.33
CA PRO A 93 16.66 -5.67 -2.95
C PRO A 93 16.93 -5.76 -1.44
N VAL A 94 16.43 -4.81 -0.65
CA VAL A 94 16.54 -4.81 0.83
C VAL A 94 15.41 -5.63 1.45
N VAL A 95 14.21 -5.55 0.90
CA VAL A 95 13.01 -6.21 1.43
C VAL A 95 12.98 -7.71 1.10
N GLN A 96 13.37 -8.09 -0.14
CA GLN A 96 13.30 -9.48 -0.61
C GLN A 96 14.01 -10.49 0.29
N PRO A 97 15.25 -10.26 0.78
CA PRO A 97 15.89 -11.19 1.71
C PRO A 97 15.10 -11.40 3.00
N LEU A 98 14.44 -10.36 3.52
CA LEU A 98 13.69 -10.40 4.77
C LEU A 98 12.42 -11.25 4.69
N ARG A 99 11.86 -11.47 3.50
CA ARG A 99 10.74 -12.41 3.28
C ARG A 99 11.09 -13.86 3.63
N ARG A 100 12.40 -14.18 3.75
CA ARG A 100 12.88 -15.51 4.15
C ARG A 100 13.06 -15.64 5.65
N THR A 101 12.85 -14.60 6.44
CA THR A 101 12.89 -14.66 7.91
C THR A 101 11.84 -15.66 8.39
N PRO A 102 12.18 -16.59 9.27
CA PRO A 102 11.22 -17.58 9.80
C PRO A 102 10.00 -16.89 10.42
N GLY A 103 8.81 -17.24 9.95
CA GLY A 103 7.53 -16.64 10.35
C GLY A 103 7.12 -15.40 9.57
N ALA A 104 8.02 -14.78 8.78
CA ALA A 104 7.65 -13.65 7.96
C ALA A 104 6.69 -14.05 6.83
N GLU A 105 5.62 -13.28 6.68
CA GLU A 105 4.65 -13.44 5.60
C GLU A 105 4.30 -12.06 5.04
N LEU A 106 4.41 -11.87 3.73
CA LEU A 106 3.99 -10.64 3.07
C LEU A 106 2.70 -10.90 2.30
N VAL A 107 1.65 -10.17 2.66
CA VAL A 107 0.31 -10.23 2.03
C VAL A 107 0.02 -8.88 1.38
N PRO A 108 -0.21 -8.82 0.06
CA PRO A 108 -0.55 -7.55 -0.58
C PRO A 108 -1.97 -7.10 -0.22
N VAL A 109 -2.14 -5.81 0.01
CA VAL A 109 -3.42 -5.16 0.29
C VAL A 109 -3.92 -4.35 -0.91
N ASP A 110 -3.02 -3.84 -1.75
CA ASP A 110 -3.39 -3.19 -3.02
C ASP A 110 -4.32 -4.13 -3.79
N SER A 111 -5.47 -3.63 -4.25
CA SER A 111 -6.59 -4.45 -4.71
C SER A 111 -6.22 -5.35 -5.90
N GLU A 112 -5.44 -4.86 -6.83
CA GLU A 112 -4.95 -5.60 -7.99
C GLU A 112 -4.03 -6.75 -7.58
N HIS A 113 -3.09 -6.48 -6.68
CA HIS A 113 -2.14 -7.48 -6.19
C HIS A 113 -2.81 -8.48 -5.25
N CYS A 114 -3.78 -8.02 -4.44
CA CYS A 114 -4.60 -8.90 -3.62
C CYS A 114 -5.37 -9.90 -4.48
N ALA A 115 -5.94 -9.45 -5.61
CA ALA A 115 -6.64 -10.32 -6.56
C ALA A 115 -5.70 -11.37 -7.17
N VAL A 116 -4.52 -10.95 -7.66
CA VAL A 116 -3.49 -11.88 -8.18
C VAL A 116 -3.06 -12.87 -7.09
N HIS A 117 -2.79 -12.39 -5.88
CA HIS A 117 -2.40 -13.24 -4.75
C HIS A 117 -3.44 -14.32 -4.45
N GLN A 118 -4.73 -13.98 -4.49
CA GLN A 118 -5.80 -14.95 -4.30
C GLN A 118 -5.87 -15.97 -5.44
N CYS A 119 -5.71 -15.54 -6.69
CA CYS A 119 -5.64 -16.44 -7.83
C CYS A 119 -4.49 -17.44 -7.70
N LEU A 120 -3.27 -16.95 -7.38
CA LEU A 120 -2.09 -17.80 -7.22
C LEU A 120 -2.20 -18.76 -6.04
N ARG A 121 -2.85 -18.37 -4.94
CA ARG A 121 -3.10 -19.26 -3.79
C ARG A 121 -4.11 -20.37 -4.10
N SER A 122 -4.99 -20.18 -5.06
CA SER A 122 -5.98 -21.18 -5.45
C SER A 122 -5.39 -22.27 -6.37
N SER A 123 -4.26 -21.99 -7.03
CA SER A 123 -3.53 -22.99 -7.81
C SER A 123 -2.68 -23.87 -6.88
N ALA A 124 -2.31 -25.06 -7.34
CA ALA A 124 -1.52 -26.02 -6.57
C ALA A 124 -0.02 -25.62 -6.42
N HIS A 125 0.29 -24.32 -6.47
CA HIS A 125 1.64 -23.75 -6.40
C HIS A 125 2.59 -24.24 -7.51
N ASN A 126 2.05 -24.46 -8.70
CA ASN A 126 2.85 -24.82 -9.84
C ASN A 126 3.09 -23.57 -10.71
N ASP A 127 4.27 -22.95 -10.59
CA ASP A 127 4.67 -21.78 -11.39
C ASP A 127 4.54 -21.99 -12.91
N ARG A 128 4.38 -23.24 -13.36
CA ARG A 128 4.17 -23.59 -14.76
C ARG A 128 2.73 -23.39 -15.24
N GLU A 129 1.79 -23.17 -14.33
CA GLU A 129 0.37 -22.98 -14.66
C GLU A 129 0.03 -21.52 -14.98
N VAL A 130 0.87 -20.58 -14.55
CA VAL A 130 0.67 -19.15 -14.77
C VAL A 130 1.55 -18.68 -15.92
N SER A 131 0.94 -18.33 -17.04
CA SER A 131 1.66 -17.83 -18.21
C SER A 131 1.90 -16.31 -18.15
N ARG A 132 0.99 -15.57 -17.52
CA ARG A 132 1.05 -14.12 -17.37
C ARG A 132 0.17 -13.63 -16.24
N ILE A 133 0.44 -12.41 -15.78
CA ILE A 133 -0.42 -11.62 -14.90
C ILE A 133 -1.02 -10.48 -15.70
N MET A 134 -2.31 -10.22 -15.57
CA MET A 134 -2.99 -9.08 -16.16
C MET A 134 -3.50 -8.16 -15.05
N LEU A 135 -2.88 -6.99 -14.91
CA LEU A 135 -3.30 -5.94 -14.00
C LEU A 135 -4.37 -5.07 -14.66
N THR A 136 -5.51 -4.89 -14.02
CA THR A 136 -6.54 -3.99 -14.53
C THR A 136 -6.28 -2.55 -14.08
N ALA A 137 -6.74 -1.59 -14.87
CA ALA A 137 -6.67 -0.16 -14.59
C ALA A 137 -8.01 0.51 -14.89
N SER A 138 -8.45 1.47 -14.08
CA SER A 138 -9.65 2.29 -14.41
C SER A 138 -9.43 3.18 -15.64
N GLY A 139 -8.18 3.53 -15.90
CA GLY A 139 -7.78 4.47 -16.95
C GLY A 139 -7.72 5.93 -16.49
N GLY A 140 -8.09 6.20 -15.24
CA GLY A 140 -8.04 7.54 -14.64
C GLY A 140 -9.04 8.55 -15.25
N PRO A 141 -9.03 9.81 -14.75
CA PRO A 141 -9.97 10.86 -15.17
C PRO A 141 -9.76 11.35 -16.61
N PHE A 142 -8.59 11.11 -17.17
CA PHE A 142 -8.23 11.63 -18.50
C PHE A 142 -8.37 10.61 -19.63
N ARG A 143 -8.90 9.44 -19.32
CA ARG A 143 -9.13 8.38 -20.31
C ARG A 143 -10.01 8.87 -21.47
N GLY A 144 -9.52 8.70 -22.70
CA GLY A 144 -10.21 9.09 -23.93
C GLY A 144 -10.01 10.55 -24.34
N ARG A 145 -9.31 11.37 -23.55
CA ARG A 145 -8.98 12.75 -23.95
C ARG A 145 -7.81 12.77 -24.93
N SER A 146 -7.87 13.65 -25.90
CA SER A 146 -6.79 13.93 -26.84
C SER A 146 -5.67 14.74 -26.19
N SER A 147 -4.48 14.76 -26.80
CA SER A 147 -3.35 15.57 -26.31
C SER A 147 -3.68 17.07 -26.22
N SER A 148 -4.51 17.59 -27.15
CA SER A 148 -4.95 18.99 -27.14
C SER A 148 -5.88 19.30 -25.96
N GLU A 149 -6.74 18.36 -25.55
CA GLU A 149 -7.60 18.51 -24.38
C GLU A 149 -6.82 18.39 -23.07
N LEU A 150 -5.71 17.67 -23.09
CA LEU A 150 -4.82 17.54 -21.92
C LEU A 150 -3.93 18.76 -21.68
N ALA A 151 -3.72 19.60 -22.69
CA ALA A 151 -2.80 20.73 -22.60
C ALA A 151 -3.16 21.76 -21.51
N ASN A 152 -4.43 21.83 -21.12
CA ASN A 152 -4.93 22.81 -20.16
C ASN A 152 -5.52 22.19 -18.88
N VAL A 153 -5.31 20.88 -18.63
CA VAL A 153 -5.83 20.25 -17.42
C VAL A 153 -5.09 20.76 -16.17
N GLY A 154 -5.88 21.03 -15.14
CA GLY A 154 -5.38 21.50 -13.85
C GLY A 154 -5.33 20.38 -12.79
N VAL A 155 -4.80 20.75 -11.63
CA VAL A 155 -4.69 19.84 -10.47
C VAL A 155 -6.07 19.35 -10.01
N ASP A 156 -7.07 20.22 -10.02
CA ASP A 156 -8.43 19.87 -9.58
C ASP A 156 -9.06 18.79 -10.48
N GLU A 157 -8.82 18.84 -11.79
CA GLU A 157 -9.27 17.80 -12.71
C GLU A 157 -8.52 16.48 -12.49
N ALA A 158 -7.22 16.56 -12.21
CA ALA A 158 -6.40 15.38 -11.89
C ALA A 158 -6.82 14.70 -10.57
N LEU A 159 -7.33 15.48 -9.61
CA LEU A 159 -7.86 14.98 -8.34
C LEU A 159 -9.30 14.46 -8.44
N ALA A 160 -10.00 14.70 -9.54
CA ALA A 160 -11.38 14.26 -9.76
C ALA A 160 -11.44 12.84 -10.37
N HIS A 161 -11.07 11.83 -9.58
CA HIS A 161 -11.14 10.44 -10.06
C HIS A 161 -12.61 10.00 -10.30
N PRO A 162 -12.94 9.40 -11.47
CA PRO A 162 -14.33 9.12 -11.83
C PRO A 162 -14.99 8.02 -11.01
N THR A 163 -14.22 7.13 -10.40
CA THR A 163 -14.73 5.93 -9.71
C THR A 163 -14.41 5.92 -8.23
N TRP A 164 -13.21 6.35 -7.83
CA TRP A 164 -12.68 6.18 -6.49
C TRP A 164 -12.45 7.49 -5.77
N LYS A 165 -12.75 7.51 -4.47
CA LYS A 165 -12.41 8.60 -3.57
C LYS A 165 -11.18 8.17 -2.77
N MET A 166 -10.02 8.66 -3.16
CA MET A 166 -8.71 8.26 -2.64
C MET A 166 -7.93 9.46 -2.11
N GLY A 167 -6.80 9.19 -1.45
CA GLY A 167 -5.86 10.24 -1.05
C GLY A 167 -5.27 10.99 -2.26
N PRO A 168 -4.81 12.24 -2.09
CA PRO A 168 -4.38 13.08 -3.22
C PRO A 168 -3.21 12.49 -4.01
N LYS A 169 -2.21 11.90 -3.34
CA LYS A 169 -1.04 11.30 -4.01
C LYS A 169 -1.45 10.22 -5.00
N ILE A 170 -2.21 9.21 -4.55
CA ILE A 170 -2.61 8.09 -5.40
C ILE A 170 -3.61 8.52 -6.49
N THR A 171 -4.42 9.55 -6.24
CA THR A 171 -5.33 10.10 -7.25
C THR A 171 -4.58 10.76 -8.40
N ILE A 172 -3.52 11.53 -8.11
CA ILE A 172 -2.63 12.10 -9.13
C ILE A 172 -1.89 10.99 -9.89
N ASP A 173 -1.35 10.00 -9.19
CA ASP A 173 -0.67 8.87 -9.84
C ASP A 173 -1.63 8.10 -10.78
N SER A 174 -2.89 7.95 -10.38
CA SER A 174 -3.92 7.34 -11.22
C SER A 174 -4.21 8.17 -12.48
N SER A 175 -4.25 9.49 -12.35
CA SER A 175 -4.56 10.40 -13.46
C SER A 175 -3.55 10.32 -14.61
N THR A 176 -2.30 10.01 -14.28
CA THR A 176 -1.18 9.87 -15.23
C THR A 176 -0.89 8.43 -15.62
N LEU A 177 -1.61 7.45 -15.07
CA LEU A 177 -1.28 6.01 -15.09
C LEU A 177 0.05 5.66 -14.41
N MET A 178 0.69 6.59 -13.71
CA MET A 178 1.90 6.31 -12.92
C MET A 178 1.61 5.26 -11.84
N ASN A 179 0.43 5.31 -11.19
CA ASN A 179 0.03 4.28 -10.23
C ASN A 179 0.11 2.87 -10.85
N LYS A 180 -0.36 2.72 -12.10
CA LYS A 180 -0.28 1.43 -12.78
C LYS A 180 1.16 1.03 -13.13
N GLY A 181 2.01 1.98 -13.47
CA GLY A 181 3.44 1.74 -13.65
C GLY A 181 4.11 1.27 -12.34
N LEU A 182 3.78 1.90 -11.21
CA LEU A 182 4.25 1.46 -9.89
C LEU A 182 3.74 0.04 -9.57
N GLU A 183 2.51 -0.27 -9.88
CA GLU A 183 1.92 -1.58 -9.65
C GLU A 183 2.54 -2.68 -10.51
N VAL A 184 2.98 -2.40 -11.73
CA VAL A 184 3.76 -3.36 -12.54
C VAL A 184 5.06 -3.73 -11.85
N ILE A 185 5.76 -2.74 -11.28
CA ILE A 185 7.00 -2.99 -10.51
C ILE A 185 6.67 -3.79 -9.25
N GLU A 186 5.62 -3.42 -8.53
CA GLU A 186 5.18 -4.12 -7.33
C GLU A 186 4.81 -5.59 -7.63
N ALA A 187 4.10 -5.86 -8.73
CA ALA A 187 3.76 -7.22 -9.15
C ALA A 187 5.00 -8.07 -9.40
N HIS A 188 6.01 -7.49 -10.08
CA HIS A 188 7.30 -8.15 -10.27
C HIS A 188 7.95 -8.51 -8.94
N GLU A 189 8.02 -7.56 -8.01
CA GLU A 189 8.64 -7.75 -6.70
C GLU A 189 7.84 -8.73 -5.80
N LEU A 190 6.53 -8.72 -5.87
CA LEU A 190 5.67 -9.60 -5.05
C LEU A 190 5.71 -11.05 -5.52
N PHE A 191 5.58 -11.26 -6.83
CA PHE A 191 5.31 -12.58 -7.42
C PHE A 191 6.51 -13.16 -8.18
N GLY A 192 7.58 -12.40 -8.40
CA GLY A 192 8.74 -12.83 -9.18
C GLY A 192 8.46 -12.98 -10.67
N THR A 193 7.32 -12.50 -11.14
CA THR A 193 6.91 -12.60 -12.54
C THR A 193 7.76 -11.66 -13.40
N PRO A 194 8.37 -12.12 -14.50
CA PRO A 194 9.11 -11.26 -15.43
C PRO A 194 8.23 -10.14 -16.00
N TYR A 195 8.81 -8.96 -16.26
CA TYR A 195 8.05 -7.80 -16.75
C TYR A 195 7.33 -8.05 -18.08
N ASP A 196 7.90 -8.86 -18.96
CA ASP A 196 7.30 -9.27 -20.25
C ASP A 196 6.10 -10.22 -20.09
N CYS A 197 5.89 -10.75 -18.89
CA CYS A 197 4.74 -11.56 -18.51
C CYS A 197 3.72 -10.79 -17.65
N ILE A 198 3.88 -9.48 -17.49
CA ILE A 198 2.92 -8.61 -16.78
C ILE A 198 2.27 -7.67 -17.78
N GLU A 199 0.97 -7.83 -18.00
CA GLU A 199 0.19 -7.01 -18.93
C GLU A 199 -0.71 -6.04 -18.15
N VAL A 200 -1.03 -4.90 -18.77
CA VAL A 200 -1.97 -3.92 -18.24
C VAL A 200 -3.17 -3.82 -19.16
N VAL A 201 -4.37 -3.95 -18.60
CA VAL A 201 -5.63 -3.85 -19.33
C VAL A 201 -6.50 -2.75 -18.71
N VAL A 202 -6.92 -1.79 -19.53
CA VAL A 202 -7.87 -0.76 -19.07
C VAL A 202 -9.27 -1.36 -18.97
N HIS A 203 -9.79 -1.40 -17.74
CA HIS A 203 -11.11 -1.91 -17.40
C HIS A 203 -11.90 -0.82 -16.63
N PRO A 204 -12.61 0.07 -17.35
CA PRO A 204 -13.23 1.26 -16.76
C PRO A 204 -14.24 0.98 -15.67
N GLN A 205 -14.92 -0.16 -15.72
CA GLN A 205 -15.93 -0.56 -14.75
C GLN A 205 -15.34 -0.98 -13.41
N SER A 206 -14.05 -1.31 -13.38
CA SER A 206 -13.32 -1.77 -12.19
C SER A 206 -14.04 -2.87 -11.38
N VAL A 207 -14.72 -3.79 -12.08
CA VAL A 207 -15.38 -4.96 -11.47
C VAL A 207 -14.39 -6.07 -11.23
N VAL A 208 -13.51 -6.31 -12.21
CA VAL A 208 -12.40 -7.26 -12.11
C VAL A 208 -11.14 -6.49 -11.75
N HIS A 209 -10.45 -6.92 -10.69
CA HIS A 209 -9.28 -6.21 -10.18
C HIS A 209 -7.94 -6.75 -10.70
N SER A 210 -7.86 -7.96 -11.18
CA SER A 210 -6.73 -8.53 -11.96
C SER A 210 -7.02 -9.98 -12.31
N MET A 211 -6.14 -10.58 -13.09
CA MET A 211 -6.23 -11.98 -13.52
C MET A 211 -4.83 -12.61 -13.56
N ALA A 212 -4.77 -13.94 -13.41
CA ALA A 212 -3.58 -14.76 -13.59
C ALA A 212 -3.92 -16.02 -14.40
#